data_2dbc3482597a20bd724b594a26fb412f
#
_entry.id   2dbc3482597a20bd724b594a26fb412f
#
_cell.length_a   1.000
_cell.length_b   1.000
_cell.length_c   1.000
_cell.angle_alpha   90.00
_cell.angle_beta   90.00
_cell.angle_gamma   90.00
#
_symmetry.space_group_name_H-M   'P 1'
#
loop_
_entity.id
_entity.type
_entity.pdbx_description
1 polymer ?
#
loop_
_entity_poly.entity_id
_entity_poly.type
_entity_poly.pdbx_seq_one_letter_code
_entity_poly.pdbx_strand_id
1 'polypeptide(L)'
;MPTLRAPSASKKAPSPPEQSPDDAALEVFDQIADSLLLDKGELSEYYRRIGESLRGYIAHRFGVPASAMTPRELEERLEATSMSKLAARQAVATLEQCQSVQFAGYVPARERAEADLMAAAEIVRLTSEAEGAEVTEG
;
A
#
# COMPACT_ATOMS: atom_id res chain seq x y z
N MET A 1 23.84 -1.50 36.00
CA MET A 1 23.64 -1.40 35.50
C MET A 1 23.26 -1.33 34.70
N PRO A 2 23.16 -1.20 34.54
CA PRO A 2 22.67 -1.20 33.72
C PRO A 2 22.55 -1.03 32.77
N THR A 3 22.50 -0.87 32.47
CA THR A 3 22.36 -0.60 31.63
C THR A 3 22.00 -0.82 30.74
N LEU A 4 21.81 -1.14 30.62
CA LEU A 4 21.40 -1.37 29.89
C LEU A 4 20.61 -1.12 29.22
N ARG A 5 20.21 -1.09 29.29
CA ARG A 5 19.37 -0.85 28.75
C ARG A 5 19.37 -0.18 28.04
N ALA A 6 19.16 0.06 28.16
CA ALA A 6 19.30 1.11 27.55
C ALA A 6 19.52 0.98 26.21
N PRO A 7 20.20 0.47 25.95
CA PRO A 7 20.52 0.39 24.69
C PRO A 7 19.42 0.22 23.86
N SER A 8 18.74 -0.49 24.16
CA SER A 8 17.76 -0.77 23.34
C SER A 8 17.02 0.34 23.00
N ALA A 9 16.63 0.94 23.81
CA ALA A 9 15.82 1.95 23.50
C ALA A 9 16.38 2.72 22.44
N SER A 10 17.46 2.96 22.56
CA SER A 10 17.90 3.77 21.68
C SER A 10 17.67 3.44 20.34
N LYS A 11 17.79 2.37 20.00
CA LYS A 11 17.74 2.09 18.75
C LYS A 11 16.64 2.63 18.15
N LYS A 12 15.75 2.63 18.53
CA LYS A 12 14.74 3.02 17.91
C LYS A 12 14.68 4.36 17.86
N ALA A 13 15.11 4.83 18.60
CA ALA A 13 14.96 6.11 18.70
C ALA A 13 15.24 6.83 17.52
N PRO A 14 16.16 6.77 17.04
CA PRO A 14 16.50 7.58 16.07
C PRO A 14 15.62 7.62 15.03
N SER A 15 14.96 6.91 15.04
CA SER A 15 14.24 6.90 14.03
C SER A 15 13.76 8.13 13.79
N PRO A 16 13.84 8.55 12.81
CA PRO A 16 13.40 9.69 12.46
C PRO A 16 12.05 9.65 12.73
N PRO A 17 11.47 10.60 12.62
CA PRO A 17 10.19 10.61 12.91
C PRO A 17 9.65 9.53 12.23
N GLU A 18 8.93 8.83 12.79
CA GLU A 18 8.41 7.82 12.18
C GLU A 18 7.74 8.25 11.01
N GLN A 19 7.86 7.62 9.90
CA GLN A 19 7.11 7.89 8.74
C GLN A 19 5.68 7.54 8.98
N SER A 20 4.76 8.33 8.45
CA SER A 20 3.37 7.95 8.47
C SER A 20 3.16 6.75 7.57
N PRO A 21 2.08 6.02 7.73
CA PRO A 21 1.80 4.93 6.81
C PRO A 21 1.72 5.41 5.37
N ASP A 22 1.22 6.62 5.15
CA ASP A 22 1.13 7.18 3.82
C ASP A 22 2.51 7.34 3.22
N ASP A 23 3.41 7.97 3.95
CA ASP A 23 4.75 8.21 3.44
C ASP A 23 5.50 6.92 3.21
N ALA A 24 5.33 5.97 4.11
CA ALA A 24 6.02 4.70 3.97
C ALA A 24 5.55 3.96 2.72
N ALA A 25 4.25 3.98 2.47
CA ALA A 25 3.72 3.30 1.30
C ALA A 25 4.20 3.97 0.02
N LEU A 26 4.17 5.30 -0.01
CA LEU A 26 4.58 6.01 -1.22
C LEU A 26 6.06 5.80 -1.49
N GLU A 27 6.86 5.68 -0.45
CA GLU A 27 8.27 5.42 -0.65
C GLU A 27 8.50 4.06 -1.27
N VAL A 28 7.73 3.05 -0.84
CA VAL A 28 7.86 1.73 -1.42
C VAL A 28 7.43 1.75 -2.88
N PHE A 29 6.36 2.47 -3.21
CA PHE A 29 5.93 2.55 -4.60
C PHE A 29 7.00 3.23 -5.46
N ASP A 30 7.68 4.24 -4.92
CA ASP A 30 8.78 4.87 -5.65
C ASP A 30 9.90 3.88 -5.89
N GLN A 31 10.21 3.05 -4.90
CA GLN A 31 11.24 2.04 -5.06
C GLN A 31 10.86 1.02 -6.12
N ILE A 32 9.59 0.65 -6.19
CA ILE A 32 9.14 -0.28 -7.21
C ILE A 32 9.28 0.36 -8.59
N ALA A 33 8.93 1.64 -8.69
CA ALA A 33 9.05 2.35 -9.96
C ALA A 33 10.49 2.40 -10.44
N ASP A 34 11.42 2.54 -9.50
CA ASP A 34 12.83 2.64 -9.86
C ASP A 34 13.49 1.28 -10.01
N SER A 35 12.79 0.21 -9.71
CA SER A 35 13.38 -1.11 -9.82
C SER A 35 13.46 -1.50 -11.28
N LEU A 36 14.20 -2.52 -11.58
CA LEU A 36 14.30 -2.99 -12.95
C LEU A 36 13.38 -4.17 -13.21
N LEU A 37 12.36 -4.35 -12.37
CA LEU A 37 11.50 -5.51 -12.49
C LEU A 37 10.78 -5.57 -13.82
N LEU A 38 10.24 -4.44 -14.29
CA LEU A 38 9.57 -4.46 -15.58
C LEU A 38 10.55 -4.67 -16.71
N ASP A 39 11.74 -4.09 -16.62
CA ASP A 39 12.74 -4.28 -17.66
C ASP A 39 13.16 -5.73 -17.75
N LYS A 40 13.15 -6.44 -16.64
CA LYS A 40 13.55 -7.83 -16.62
C LYS A 40 12.38 -8.77 -16.87
N GLY A 41 11.20 -8.23 -17.10
CA GLY A 41 10.05 -9.08 -17.35
C GLY A 41 9.53 -9.78 -16.11
N GLU A 42 9.85 -9.27 -14.92
CA GLU A 42 9.42 -9.91 -13.68
C GLU A 42 8.12 -9.32 -13.20
N LEU A 43 7.08 -9.52 -13.95
CA LEU A 43 5.79 -8.97 -13.64
C LEU A 43 5.19 -9.51 -12.35
N SER A 44 5.36 -10.79 -12.11
CA SER A 44 4.78 -11.38 -10.91
C SER A 44 5.34 -10.73 -9.67
N GLU A 45 6.64 -10.51 -9.64
CA GLU A 45 7.26 -9.89 -8.48
C GLU A 45 6.86 -8.43 -8.36
N TYR A 46 6.76 -7.74 -9.50
CA TYR A 46 6.34 -6.35 -9.54
C TYR A 46 4.95 -6.20 -8.89
N TYR A 47 4.01 -7.03 -9.33
CA TYR A 47 2.65 -6.93 -8.80
C TYR A 47 2.56 -7.46 -7.37
N ARG A 48 3.41 -8.43 -7.02
CA ARG A 48 3.42 -8.89 -5.64
C ARG A 48 3.79 -7.76 -4.70
N ARG A 49 4.78 -6.97 -5.07
CA ARG A 49 5.21 -5.87 -4.23
C ARG A 49 4.16 -4.79 -4.13
N ILE A 50 3.49 -4.49 -5.24
CA ILE A 50 2.42 -3.51 -5.20
C ILE A 50 1.33 -3.98 -4.26
N GLY A 51 0.91 -5.23 -4.41
CA GLY A 51 -0.18 -5.75 -3.60
C GLY A 51 0.16 -5.78 -2.12
N GLU A 52 1.37 -6.22 -1.79
CA GLU A 52 1.76 -6.28 -0.40
C GLU A 52 1.82 -4.89 0.23
N SER A 53 2.35 -3.92 -0.50
CA SER A 53 2.44 -2.58 0.02
C SER A 53 1.07 -1.97 0.21
N LEU A 54 0.18 -2.18 -0.74
CA LEU A 54 -1.15 -1.62 -0.63
C LEU A 54 -1.91 -2.26 0.52
N ARG A 55 -1.82 -3.59 0.67
CA ARG A 55 -2.49 -4.26 1.76
C ARG A 55 -1.91 -3.82 3.11
N GLY A 56 -0.60 -3.65 3.17
CA GLY A 56 0.02 -3.19 4.40
C GLY A 56 -0.41 -1.79 4.78
N TYR A 57 -0.52 -0.91 3.79
CA TYR A 57 -0.98 0.44 4.02
C TYR A 57 -2.42 0.41 4.58
N ILE A 58 -3.29 -0.37 3.94
CA ILE A 58 -4.67 -0.44 4.36
C ILE A 58 -4.76 -0.98 5.78
N ALA A 59 -4.00 -2.01 6.08
CA ALA A 59 -4.06 -2.58 7.41
C ALA A 59 -3.58 -1.60 8.47
N HIS A 60 -2.52 -0.89 8.18
CA HIS A 60 -1.94 0.02 9.15
C HIS A 60 -2.81 1.27 9.31
N ARG A 61 -3.32 1.78 8.21
CA ARG A 61 -4.03 3.05 8.24
C ARG A 61 -5.47 2.91 8.69
N PHE A 62 -6.13 1.83 8.29
CA PHE A 62 -7.55 1.66 8.56
C PHE A 62 -7.87 0.54 9.55
N GLY A 63 -6.86 -0.17 10.00
CA GLY A 63 -7.09 -1.23 10.99
C GLY A 63 -7.79 -2.45 10.44
N VAL A 64 -7.73 -2.66 9.14
CA VAL A 64 -8.39 -3.79 8.51
C VAL A 64 -7.32 -4.81 8.14
N PRO A 65 -7.47 -6.09 8.54
CA PRO A 65 -6.44 -7.09 8.26
C PRO A 65 -6.46 -7.50 6.79
N ALA A 66 -6.06 -6.58 5.92
CA ALA A 66 -6.19 -6.76 4.49
C ALA A 66 -5.39 -7.94 3.96
N SER A 67 -4.28 -8.28 4.59
CA SER A 67 -3.46 -9.38 4.10
C SER A 67 -4.15 -10.73 4.25
N ALA A 68 -5.14 -10.81 5.12
CA ALA A 68 -5.84 -12.06 5.35
C ALA A 68 -7.18 -12.12 4.63
N MET A 69 -7.45 -11.17 3.74
CA MET A 69 -8.75 -11.08 3.11
C MET A 69 -8.66 -11.20 1.62
N THR A 70 -9.70 -11.78 1.02
CA THR A 70 -9.81 -11.71 -0.43
C THR A 70 -10.21 -10.29 -0.80
N PRO A 71 -10.03 -9.90 -2.05
CA PRO A 71 -10.45 -8.56 -2.45
C PRO A 71 -11.92 -8.30 -2.20
N ARG A 72 -12.77 -9.31 -2.41
CA ARG A 72 -14.18 -9.12 -2.19
C ARG A 72 -14.49 -8.89 -0.71
N GLU A 73 -13.89 -9.69 0.17
CA GLU A 73 -14.08 -9.49 1.59
C GLU A 73 -13.57 -8.12 2.01
N LEU A 74 -12.47 -7.72 1.42
CA LEU A 74 -11.87 -6.45 1.75
C LEU A 74 -12.78 -5.29 1.36
N GLU A 75 -13.44 -5.40 0.22
CA GLU A 75 -14.30 -4.32 -0.22
C GLU A 75 -15.38 -4.04 0.82
N GLU A 76 -15.99 -5.08 1.33
CA GLU A 76 -17.03 -4.90 2.31
C GLU A 76 -16.50 -4.27 3.59
N ARG A 77 -15.32 -4.70 4.01
CA ARG A 77 -14.77 -4.15 5.23
C ARG A 77 -14.37 -2.69 5.06
N LEU A 78 -13.84 -2.34 3.90
CA LEU A 78 -13.42 -0.97 3.67
C LEU A 78 -14.58 -0.02 3.62
N GLU A 79 -15.72 -0.48 3.15
CA GLU A 79 -16.88 0.39 3.12
C GLU A 79 -17.36 0.75 4.51
N ALA A 80 -16.96 -0.01 5.51
CA ALA A 80 -17.33 0.30 6.88
C ALA A 80 -16.30 1.22 7.54
N THR A 81 -15.25 1.61 6.83
CA THR A 81 -14.26 2.51 7.38
C THR A 81 -14.49 3.91 6.85
N SER A 82 -13.59 4.83 7.17
CA SER A 82 -13.70 6.18 6.68
C SER A 82 -13.27 6.32 5.23
N MET A 83 -12.80 5.24 4.61
CA MET A 83 -12.37 5.32 3.23
C MET A 83 -13.58 5.57 2.33
N SER A 84 -13.42 6.44 1.33
CA SER A 84 -14.53 6.70 0.42
C SER A 84 -14.82 5.47 -0.41
N LYS A 85 -16.03 5.37 -0.92
CA LYS A 85 -16.38 4.24 -1.72
C LYS A 85 -15.56 4.16 -2.98
N LEU A 86 -15.23 5.31 -3.56
CA LEU A 86 -14.42 5.30 -4.76
C LEU A 86 -13.04 4.75 -4.47
N ALA A 87 -12.41 5.20 -3.39
CA ALA A 87 -11.09 4.71 -3.06
C ALA A 87 -11.13 3.22 -2.73
N ALA A 88 -12.17 2.78 -2.05
CA ALA A 88 -12.29 1.35 -1.71
C ALA A 88 -12.40 0.51 -2.97
N ARG A 89 -13.21 0.95 -3.94
CA ARG A 89 -13.32 0.21 -5.16
C ARG A 89 -12.03 0.19 -5.94
N GLN A 90 -11.31 1.31 -5.98
CA GLN A 90 -10.05 1.35 -6.68
C GLN A 90 -9.01 0.46 -6.01
N ALA A 91 -9.02 0.42 -4.68
CA ALA A 91 -8.09 -0.45 -3.97
C ALA A 91 -8.36 -1.91 -4.31
N VAL A 92 -9.62 -2.29 -4.29
CA VAL A 92 -9.96 -3.67 -4.57
C VAL A 92 -9.64 -4.02 -6.01
N ALA A 93 -9.93 -3.12 -6.95
CA ALA A 93 -9.62 -3.39 -8.35
C ALA A 93 -8.12 -3.56 -8.55
N THR A 94 -7.32 -2.74 -7.89
CA THR A 94 -5.87 -2.86 -8.01
C THR A 94 -5.39 -4.20 -7.43
N LEU A 95 -5.95 -4.60 -6.30
CA LEU A 95 -5.54 -5.88 -5.71
C LEU A 95 -6.00 -7.06 -6.56
N GLU A 96 -7.15 -6.96 -7.19
CA GLU A 96 -7.59 -8.02 -8.10
C GLU A 96 -6.66 -8.12 -9.29
N GLN A 97 -6.20 -6.98 -9.80
CA GLN A 97 -5.24 -7.01 -10.90
C GLN A 97 -3.95 -7.69 -10.44
N CYS A 98 -3.49 -7.39 -9.23
CA CYS A 98 -2.29 -8.02 -8.72
C CYS A 98 -2.46 -9.53 -8.66
N GLN A 99 -3.62 -10.00 -8.23
CA GLN A 99 -3.85 -11.44 -8.15
C GLN A 99 -3.93 -12.07 -9.53
N SER A 100 -4.50 -11.38 -10.50
CA SER A 100 -4.59 -11.90 -11.84
C SER A 100 -3.21 -12.15 -12.42
N VAL A 101 -2.29 -11.23 -12.17
CA VAL A 101 -0.94 -11.38 -12.69
C VAL A 101 -0.20 -12.48 -11.92
N GLN A 102 -0.33 -12.49 -10.62
CA GLN A 102 0.43 -13.45 -9.82
C GLN A 102 -0.07 -14.87 -9.93
N PHE A 103 -1.37 -15.05 -10.06
CA PHE A 103 -1.93 -16.40 -9.93
C PHE A 103 -2.75 -16.87 -11.09
N ALA A 104 -3.18 -15.99 -11.99
CA ALA A 104 -4.01 -16.40 -13.10
C ALA A 104 -3.31 -16.28 -14.46
N GLY A 105 -2.05 -15.90 -14.45
CA GLY A 105 -1.30 -15.89 -15.70
C GLY A 105 -1.54 -14.71 -16.59
N TYR A 106 -2.22 -13.68 -16.10
CA TYR A 106 -2.46 -12.51 -16.92
C TYR A 106 -1.15 -11.74 -17.09
N VAL A 107 -0.85 -11.31 -18.30
CA VAL A 107 0.39 -10.60 -18.59
C VAL A 107 0.03 -9.23 -19.17
N PRO A 108 -0.04 -8.20 -18.36
CA PRO A 108 -0.38 -6.89 -18.88
C PRO A 108 0.76 -6.26 -19.64
N ALA A 109 0.44 -5.32 -20.50
CA ALA A 109 1.47 -4.56 -21.18
C ALA A 109 2.18 -3.64 -20.19
N ARG A 110 3.35 -3.18 -20.56
CA ARG A 110 4.14 -2.34 -19.68
C ARG A 110 3.39 -1.10 -19.25
N GLU A 111 2.68 -0.46 -20.18
CA GLU A 111 1.94 0.74 -19.85
C GLU A 111 0.89 0.47 -18.80
N ARG A 112 0.25 -0.70 -18.88
CA ARG A 112 -0.75 -1.03 -17.89
C ARG A 112 -0.08 -1.28 -16.54
N ALA A 113 1.08 -1.92 -16.54
CA ALA A 113 1.78 -2.18 -15.30
C ALA A 113 2.17 -0.88 -14.62
N GLU A 114 2.64 0.07 -15.39
CA GLU A 114 3.00 1.36 -14.83
C GLU A 114 1.77 2.09 -14.31
N ALA A 115 0.65 1.98 -15.02
CA ALA A 115 -0.58 2.62 -14.58
C ALA A 115 -1.10 1.98 -13.30
N ASP A 116 -0.92 0.68 -13.14
CA ASP A 116 -1.38 0.01 -11.93
C ASP A 116 -0.58 0.47 -10.71
N LEU A 117 0.72 0.70 -10.89
CA LEU A 117 1.51 1.22 -9.79
C LEU A 117 1.06 2.64 -9.44
N MET A 118 0.79 3.46 -10.45
CA MET A 118 0.32 4.80 -10.20
C MET A 118 -1.04 4.79 -9.53
N ALA A 119 -1.89 3.83 -9.87
CA ALA A 119 -3.19 3.72 -9.23
C ALA A 119 -3.04 3.41 -7.74
N ALA A 120 -2.09 2.54 -7.39
CA ALA A 120 -1.86 2.22 -5.99
C ALA A 120 -1.40 3.47 -5.23
N ALA A 121 -0.49 4.23 -5.82
CA ALA A 121 -0.02 5.46 -5.18
C ALA A 121 -1.15 6.46 -5.05
N GLU A 122 -2.01 6.52 -6.04
CA GLU A 122 -3.11 7.47 -6.00
C GLU A 122 -4.10 7.12 -4.88
N ILE A 123 -4.34 5.84 -4.65
CA ILE A 123 -5.22 5.44 -3.56
C ILE A 123 -4.67 5.96 -2.23
N VAL A 124 -3.36 5.85 -2.03
CA VAL A 124 -2.77 6.35 -0.80
C VAL A 124 -2.94 7.87 -0.70
N ARG A 125 -2.71 8.58 -1.79
CA ARG A 125 -2.85 10.03 -1.76
C ARG A 125 -4.29 10.47 -1.51
N LEU A 126 -5.23 9.78 -2.13
CA LEU A 126 -6.63 10.15 -1.96
C LEU A 126 -7.08 9.95 -0.53
N THR A 127 -6.69 8.86 0.10
CA THR A 127 -7.12 8.60 1.45
C THR A 127 -6.39 9.52 2.42
N SER A 128 -5.15 9.86 2.14
CA SER A 128 -4.42 10.78 2.97
C SER A 128 -5.01 12.17 2.88
N GLU A 129 -5.35 12.60 1.67
CA GLU A 129 -5.92 13.92 1.49
C GLU A 129 -7.29 14.04 2.12
N ALA A 130 -8.08 12.97 2.02
CA ALA A 130 -9.40 13.01 2.61
C ALA A 130 -9.30 13.22 4.10
N GLU A 131 -8.34 12.56 4.72
CA GLU A 131 -8.19 12.73 6.13
C GLU A 131 -7.72 14.13 6.44
N GLY A 132 -6.82 14.66 5.67
CA GLY A 132 -6.38 16.00 5.88
C GLY A 132 -7.50 17.00 5.72
N ALA A 133 -8.35 16.76 4.74
CA ALA A 133 -9.46 17.64 4.51
C ALA A 133 -10.41 17.62 5.68
N GLU A 134 -10.66 16.46 6.21
CA GLU A 134 -11.52 16.38 7.35
C GLU A 134 -10.99 17.17 8.52
N VAL A 135 -9.73 17.04 8.75
CA VAL A 135 -9.12 17.74 9.84
C VAL A 135 -9.24 19.23 9.61
N THR A 136 -9.06 19.66 8.43
CA THR A 136 -9.14 21.05 8.13
C THR A 136 -10.51 21.58 8.35
N GLU A 137 -11.46 20.80 7.99
CA GLU A 137 -12.77 21.26 8.13
C GLU A 137 -13.16 21.27 9.54
N GLY A 138 -12.65 20.40 10.26
CA GLY A 138 -12.91 20.18 11.62
C GLY A 138 -13.00 21.22 12.43
#